data_c3561d6b28ee1ef6a14cfc977e33d835
#
_entry.id   c3561d6b28ee1ef6a14cfc977e33d835
#
_cell.length_a   1.000
_cell.length_b   1.000
_cell.length_c   1.000
_cell.angle_alpha   90.00
_cell.angle_beta   90.00
_cell.angle_gamma   90.00
#
_symmetry.space_group_name_H-M   'P 1'
#
loop_
_entity.id
_entity.type
_entity.pdbx_description
1 polymer ?
#
loop_
_entity_poly.entity_id
_entity_poly.type
_entity_poly.pdbx_seq_one_letter_code
_entity_poly.pdbx_strand_id
1 'polypeptide(L)'
;MDASSAYKDSLPTTPEALMTALGDAGIEFSVHEHPPLRTVEDSKAFRGDLEGTHVKNLYLRDKRKKNFLVVAQEDSAIDLKTLPDMIGSDRLSFGSADRLFEFLGVRPGAVSPFTLINDAEHRVSLVLDFRLMQAERLYFHPLVNDLTLGVSVDGLRRFLEMSGHEPRMISL
;
A
#
# COMPACT_ATOMS: atom_id res chain seq x y z
N MET A 1 -7.20 13.52 -14.00
CA MET A 1 -7.55 12.22 -13.35
C MET A 1 -6.84 12.14 -12.01
N ASP A 2 -7.56 11.81 -10.96
CA ASP A 2 -7.00 11.61 -9.63
C ASP A 2 -7.18 10.17 -9.17
N ALA A 3 -6.85 9.87 -7.91
CA ALA A 3 -6.91 8.52 -7.37
C ALA A 3 -8.30 8.09 -6.88
N SER A 4 -9.35 8.87 -7.15
CA SER A 4 -10.71 8.52 -6.73
C SER A 4 -11.34 7.46 -7.63
N SER A 5 -12.43 6.86 -7.15
CA SER A 5 -13.19 5.86 -7.90
C SER A 5 -13.86 6.43 -9.15
N ALA A 6 -13.94 7.75 -9.28
CA ALA A 6 -14.43 8.39 -10.51
C ALA A 6 -13.61 7.99 -11.75
N TYR A 7 -12.34 7.63 -11.56
CA TYR A 7 -11.42 7.25 -12.64
C TYR A 7 -10.99 5.78 -12.57
N LYS A 8 -11.69 4.96 -11.81
CA LYS A 8 -11.31 3.56 -11.58
C LYS A 8 -11.21 2.72 -12.86
N ASP A 9 -12.04 3.02 -13.86
CA ASP A 9 -12.06 2.26 -15.11
C ASP A 9 -10.84 2.53 -16.00
N SER A 10 -10.04 3.53 -15.66
CA SER A 10 -8.76 3.80 -16.32
C SER A 10 -7.58 3.05 -15.69
N LEU A 11 -7.82 2.32 -14.61
CA LEU A 11 -6.79 1.54 -13.92
C LEU A 11 -6.64 0.15 -14.55
N PRO A 12 -5.44 -0.45 -14.52
CA PRO A 12 -5.25 -1.83 -15.00
C PRO A 12 -6.02 -2.85 -14.17
N THR A 13 -6.23 -2.57 -12.88
CA THR A 13 -7.08 -3.37 -11.99
C THR A 13 -8.03 -2.45 -11.26
N THR A 14 -9.33 -2.72 -11.35
CA THR A 14 -10.33 -1.94 -10.63
C THR A 14 -10.42 -2.36 -9.17
N PRO A 15 -10.94 -1.51 -8.26
CA PRO A 15 -11.21 -1.92 -6.89
C PRO A 15 -12.09 -3.16 -6.80
N GLU A 16 -13.09 -3.26 -7.66
CA GLU A 16 -14.01 -4.40 -7.70
C GLU A 16 -13.27 -5.69 -8.08
N ALA A 17 -12.37 -5.63 -9.07
CA ALA A 17 -11.56 -6.77 -9.46
C ALA A 17 -10.62 -7.21 -8.34
N LEU A 18 -10.02 -6.26 -7.62
CA LEU A 18 -9.22 -6.56 -6.43
C LEU A 18 -10.07 -7.27 -5.36
N MET A 19 -11.22 -6.72 -5.03
CA MET A 19 -12.09 -7.29 -4.00
C MET A 19 -12.58 -8.69 -4.38
N THR A 20 -12.87 -8.93 -5.66
CA THR A 20 -13.20 -10.26 -6.15
C THR A 20 -12.04 -11.23 -5.96
N ALA A 21 -10.81 -10.81 -6.30
CA ALA A 21 -9.62 -11.63 -6.11
C ALA A 21 -9.38 -11.97 -4.64
N LEU A 22 -9.59 -11.00 -3.74
CA LEU A 22 -9.47 -11.23 -2.30
C LEU A 22 -10.51 -12.26 -1.82
N GLY A 23 -11.75 -12.12 -2.24
CA GLY A 23 -12.82 -13.07 -1.91
C GLY A 23 -12.53 -14.47 -2.41
N ASP A 24 -12.07 -14.60 -3.65
CA ASP A 24 -11.71 -15.89 -4.26
C ASP A 24 -10.54 -16.56 -3.52
N ALA A 25 -9.64 -15.76 -2.94
CA ALA A 25 -8.53 -16.27 -2.13
C ALA A 25 -8.93 -16.57 -0.67
N GLY A 26 -10.20 -16.39 -0.30
CA GLY A 26 -10.69 -16.62 1.06
C GLY A 26 -10.26 -15.55 2.05
N ILE A 27 -9.94 -14.35 1.58
CA ILE A 27 -9.51 -13.24 2.43
C ILE A 27 -10.76 -12.43 2.82
N GLU A 28 -11.03 -12.36 4.12
CA GLU A 28 -12.10 -11.52 4.65
C GLU A 28 -11.64 -10.07 4.75
N PHE A 29 -12.53 -9.15 4.43
CA PHE A 29 -12.26 -7.72 4.53
C PHE A 29 -13.53 -6.94 4.83
N SER A 30 -13.38 -5.78 5.44
CA SER A 30 -14.44 -4.78 5.56
C SER A 30 -14.21 -3.66 4.54
N VAL A 31 -15.30 -3.02 4.10
CA VAL A 31 -15.25 -1.92 3.12
C VAL A 31 -15.79 -0.67 3.79
N HIS A 32 -15.04 0.43 3.69
CA HIS A 32 -15.42 1.73 4.23
C HIS A 32 -15.37 2.77 3.12
N GLU A 33 -16.51 3.38 2.83
CA GLU A 33 -16.62 4.45 1.84
C GLU A 33 -16.38 5.80 2.54
N HIS A 34 -15.68 6.70 1.87
CA HIS A 34 -15.37 8.03 2.38
C HIS A 34 -14.99 8.96 1.22
N PRO A 35 -14.97 10.29 1.44
CA PRO A 35 -14.44 11.20 0.43
C PRO A 35 -12.97 10.89 0.10
N PRO A 36 -12.47 11.28 -1.08
CA PRO A 36 -11.07 11.06 -1.42
C PRO A 36 -10.12 11.63 -0.37
N LEU A 37 -9.22 10.78 0.15
CA LEU A 37 -8.24 11.16 1.16
C LEU A 37 -6.87 11.27 0.49
N ARG A 38 -6.20 12.41 0.66
CA ARG A 38 -4.94 12.71 0.00
C ARG A 38 -3.74 12.75 0.94
N THR A 39 -3.99 12.97 2.23
CA THR A 39 -2.96 13.09 3.26
C THR A 39 -3.28 12.22 4.47
N VAL A 40 -2.28 12.01 5.33
CA VAL A 40 -2.48 11.32 6.61
C VAL A 40 -3.45 12.12 7.50
N GLU A 41 -3.36 13.46 7.46
CA GLU A 41 -4.26 14.34 8.22
C GLU A 41 -5.71 14.19 7.76
N ASP A 42 -5.96 14.12 6.46
CA ASP A 42 -7.31 13.86 5.92
C ASP A 42 -7.82 12.51 6.41
N SER A 43 -6.99 11.48 6.41
CA SER A 43 -7.33 10.15 6.89
C SER A 43 -7.67 10.17 8.38
N LYS A 44 -6.88 10.85 9.20
CA LYS A 44 -7.13 10.99 10.65
C LYS A 44 -8.44 11.68 10.93
N ALA A 45 -8.78 12.72 10.18
CA ALA A 45 -10.01 13.47 10.35
C ALA A 45 -11.26 12.64 10.00
N PHE A 46 -11.15 11.73 9.03
CA PHE A 46 -12.32 11.00 8.51
C PHE A 46 -12.53 9.64 9.15
N ARG A 47 -11.47 8.90 9.49
CA ARG A 47 -11.58 7.50 9.94
C ARG A 47 -12.39 7.29 11.22
N GLY A 48 -12.55 8.36 12.04
CA GLY A 48 -13.40 8.31 13.24
C GLY A 48 -13.07 7.16 14.18
N ASP A 49 -14.04 6.24 14.33
CA ASP A 49 -13.96 5.10 15.26
C ASP A 49 -13.40 3.82 14.64
N LEU A 50 -12.75 3.88 13.46
CA LEU A 50 -12.11 2.70 12.89
C LEU A 50 -10.96 2.24 13.78
N GLU A 51 -11.18 1.14 14.48
CA GLU A 51 -10.20 0.53 15.37
C GLU A 51 -9.20 -0.30 14.58
N GLY A 52 -7.92 -0.17 14.91
CA GLY A 52 -6.84 -0.91 14.27
C GLY A 52 -5.67 -0.01 13.95
N THR A 53 -4.70 -0.57 13.27
CA THR A 53 -3.47 0.14 12.91
C THR A 53 -3.62 0.81 11.56
N HIS A 54 -3.44 2.12 11.56
CA HIS A 54 -3.41 2.94 10.35
C HIS A 54 -1.97 3.09 9.88
N VAL A 55 -1.77 3.07 8.57
CA VAL A 55 -0.46 2.96 7.96
C VAL A 55 -0.20 4.10 6.99
N LYS A 56 1.06 4.29 6.67
CA LYS A 56 1.49 5.07 5.51
C LYS A 56 2.26 4.16 4.56
N ASN A 57 2.10 4.44 3.29
CA ASN A 57 2.66 3.64 2.21
C ASN A 57 3.51 4.56 1.33
N LEU A 58 4.78 4.26 1.20
CA LEU A 58 5.71 5.08 0.44
C LEU A 58 6.20 4.30 -0.77
N TYR A 59 6.00 4.87 -1.96
CA TYR A 59 6.61 4.35 -3.17
C TYR A 59 7.92 5.07 -3.41
N LEU A 60 9.04 4.35 -3.31
CA LEU A 60 10.39 4.89 -3.39
C LEU A 60 11.16 4.23 -4.53
N ARG A 61 12.10 4.97 -5.09
CA ARG A 61 13.07 4.45 -6.06
C ARG A 61 14.47 4.81 -5.62
N ASP A 62 15.41 3.89 -5.84
CA ASP A 62 16.80 4.20 -5.58
C ASP A 62 17.51 4.71 -6.84
N LYS A 63 18.74 5.13 -6.67
CA LYS A 63 19.57 5.67 -7.74
C LYS A 63 19.84 4.66 -8.86
N ARG A 64 19.72 3.36 -8.55
CA ARG A 64 19.85 2.26 -9.54
C ARG A 64 18.52 1.89 -10.20
N LYS A 65 17.47 2.70 -9.98
CA LYS A 65 16.13 2.51 -10.55
C LYS A 65 15.40 1.28 -10.00
N LYS A 66 15.78 0.81 -8.82
CA LYS A 66 15.03 -0.24 -8.11
C LYS A 66 13.85 0.39 -7.38
N ASN A 67 12.72 -0.32 -7.37
CA ASN A 67 11.47 0.14 -6.79
C ASN A 67 11.23 -0.50 -5.44
N PHE A 68 10.73 0.29 -4.49
CA PHE A 68 10.41 -0.16 -3.14
C PHE A 68 9.04 0.37 -2.73
N LEU A 69 8.24 -0.50 -2.15
CA LEU A 69 7.02 -0.12 -1.44
C LEU A 69 7.29 -0.31 0.04
N VAL A 70 7.32 0.78 0.79
CA VAL A 70 7.58 0.76 2.23
C VAL A 70 6.30 1.05 2.98
N VAL A 71 5.91 0.15 3.86
CA VAL A 71 4.69 0.26 4.65
C VAL A 71 5.05 0.31 6.13
N ALA A 72 4.60 1.35 6.80
CA ALA A 72 4.89 1.60 8.21
C ALA A 72 3.65 2.13 8.93
N GLN A 73 3.68 2.19 10.24
CA GLN A 73 2.65 2.90 11.00
C GLN A 73 2.64 4.37 10.60
N GLU A 74 1.47 4.98 10.54
CA GLU A 74 1.33 6.35 10.03
C GLU A 74 2.14 7.39 10.82
N ASP A 75 2.40 7.13 12.11
CA ASP A 75 3.16 8.04 12.98
C ASP A 75 4.67 7.73 13.01
N SER A 76 5.13 6.70 12.30
CA SER A 76 6.55 6.38 12.23
C SER A 76 7.32 7.45 11.47
N ALA A 77 8.45 7.87 12.02
CA ALA A 77 9.38 8.75 11.32
C ALA A 77 10.23 7.89 10.37
N ILE A 78 10.18 8.19 9.08
CA ILE A 78 11.00 7.51 8.08
C ILE A 78 12.00 8.52 7.53
N ASP A 79 13.29 8.22 7.73
CA ASP A 79 14.39 9.04 7.22
C ASP A 79 14.96 8.38 5.96
N LEU A 80 14.76 9.03 4.80
CA LEU A 80 15.26 8.52 3.53
C LEU A 80 16.80 8.50 3.44
N LYS A 81 17.48 9.14 4.37
CA LYS A 81 18.96 9.11 4.44
C LYS A 81 19.48 7.84 5.11
N THR A 82 18.74 7.31 6.09
CA THR A 82 19.13 6.12 6.84
C THR A 82 18.47 4.84 6.34
N LEU A 83 17.31 4.94 5.72
CA LEU A 83 16.57 3.80 5.20
C LEU A 83 17.38 2.93 4.21
N PRO A 84 18.21 3.50 3.30
CA PRO A 84 19.00 2.68 2.39
C PRO A 84 19.85 1.62 3.08
N ASP A 85 20.49 1.95 4.20
CA ASP A 85 21.32 1.00 4.95
C ASP A 85 20.48 -0.13 5.54
N MET A 86 19.23 0.15 5.90
CA MET A 86 18.32 -0.84 6.49
C MET A 86 17.79 -1.84 5.46
N ILE A 87 17.63 -1.41 4.22
CA ILE A 87 17.02 -2.24 3.17
C ILE A 87 18.00 -2.66 2.08
N GLY A 88 19.26 -2.26 2.20
CA GLY A 88 20.28 -2.62 1.23
C GLY A 88 20.09 -1.97 -0.15
N SER A 89 19.54 -0.76 -0.16
CA SER A 89 19.37 0.01 -1.39
C SER A 89 20.46 1.04 -1.58
N ASP A 90 20.48 1.65 -2.75
CA ASP A 90 21.20 2.90 -3.00
C ASP A 90 20.34 4.07 -2.47
N ARG A 91 20.80 5.30 -2.69
CA ARG A 91 20.09 6.51 -2.27
C ARG A 91 18.65 6.51 -2.77
N LEU A 92 17.71 6.78 -1.85
CA LEU A 92 16.26 6.73 -2.11
C LEU A 92 15.67 8.11 -2.33
N SER A 93 14.66 8.15 -3.19
CA SER A 93 13.78 9.30 -3.37
C SER A 93 12.36 8.81 -3.66
N PHE A 94 11.37 9.69 -3.53
CA PHE A 94 10.01 9.36 -3.90
C PHE A 94 9.92 9.09 -5.40
N GLY A 95 9.22 8.03 -5.78
CA GLY A 95 8.92 7.75 -7.18
C GLY A 95 7.93 8.77 -7.74
N SER A 96 8.06 9.09 -9.03
CA SER A 96 7.13 9.98 -9.71
C SER A 96 5.74 9.34 -9.88
N ALA A 97 4.73 10.18 -10.13
CA ALA A 97 3.39 9.69 -10.44
C ALA A 97 3.38 8.76 -11.66
N ASP A 98 4.18 9.07 -12.70
CA ASP A 98 4.29 8.25 -13.89
C ASP A 98 4.90 6.87 -13.58
N ARG A 99 5.94 6.83 -12.75
CA ARG A 99 6.56 5.57 -12.34
C ARG A 99 5.65 4.76 -11.42
N LEU A 100 4.93 5.43 -10.54
CA LEU A 100 3.94 4.77 -9.69
C LEU A 100 2.89 4.05 -10.55
N PHE A 101 2.36 4.72 -11.56
CA PHE A 101 1.38 4.13 -12.46
C PHE A 101 1.98 2.98 -13.30
N GLU A 102 3.20 3.17 -13.80
CA GLU A 102 3.90 2.15 -14.58
C GLU A 102 4.12 0.86 -13.79
N PHE A 103 4.57 0.96 -12.54
CA PHE A 103 4.97 -0.21 -11.75
C PHE A 103 3.87 -0.76 -10.84
N LEU A 104 3.00 0.08 -10.32
CA LEU A 104 1.96 -0.31 -9.36
C LEU A 104 0.53 -0.04 -9.84
N GLY A 105 0.35 0.62 -10.99
CA GLY A 105 -0.96 0.76 -11.64
C GLY A 105 -1.96 1.61 -10.88
N VAL A 106 -1.51 2.53 -10.03
CA VAL A 106 -2.37 3.44 -9.28
C VAL A 106 -1.85 4.87 -9.37
N ARG A 107 -2.67 5.81 -8.93
CA ARG A 107 -2.32 7.23 -8.87
C ARG A 107 -1.92 7.65 -7.45
N PRO A 108 -1.19 8.76 -7.30
CA PRO A 108 -0.82 9.27 -5.97
C PRO A 108 -2.04 9.40 -5.06
N GLY A 109 -1.89 8.93 -3.83
CA GLY A 109 -2.96 8.87 -2.84
C GLY A 109 -3.62 7.49 -2.68
N ALA A 110 -3.33 6.54 -3.59
CA ALA A 110 -3.91 5.19 -3.53
C ALA A 110 -2.86 4.08 -3.38
N VAL A 111 -1.66 4.42 -2.92
CA VAL A 111 -0.60 3.43 -2.71
C VAL A 111 -0.92 2.56 -1.51
N SER A 112 -0.81 1.25 -1.67
CA SER A 112 -0.99 0.27 -0.60
C SER A 112 -0.36 -1.06 -1.00
N PRO A 113 -0.21 -2.03 -0.09
CA PRO A 113 0.23 -3.37 -0.46
C PRO A 113 -0.63 -4.02 -1.55
N PHE A 114 -1.92 -3.68 -1.64
CA PHE A 114 -2.82 -4.21 -2.67
C PHE A 114 -2.38 -3.84 -4.09
N THR A 115 -1.60 -2.76 -4.26
CA THR A 115 -1.06 -2.38 -5.56
C THR A 115 -0.13 -3.44 -6.16
N LEU A 116 0.41 -4.33 -5.32
CA LEU A 116 1.27 -5.42 -5.78
C LEU A 116 0.53 -6.43 -6.66
N ILE A 117 -0.80 -6.40 -6.69
CA ILE A 117 -1.59 -7.20 -7.66
C ILE A 117 -1.21 -6.85 -9.10
N ASN A 118 -0.73 -5.63 -9.35
CA ASN A 118 -0.31 -5.15 -10.66
C ASN A 118 1.16 -5.45 -10.97
N ASP A 119 1.92 -5.95 -10.01
CA ASP A 119 3.35 -6.23 -10.15
C ASP A 119 3.63 -7.71 -10.39
N ALA A 120 3.07 -8.25 -11.47
CA ALA A 120 3.21 -9.67 -11.81
C ALA A 120 4.66 -10.08 -12.07
N GLU A 121 5.52 -9.15 -12.49
CA GLU A 121 6.93 -9.40 -12.76
C GLU A 121 7.84 -9.24 -11.54
N HIS A 122 7.26 -8.91 -10.38
CA HIS A 122 7.97 -8.74 -9.11
C HIS A 122 9.10 -7.71 -9.21
N ARG A 123 8.80 -6.55 -9.80
CA ARG A 123 9.75 -5.46 -9.97
C ARG A 123 9.77 -4.47 -8.82
N VAL A 124 8.87 -4.63 -7.87
CA VAL A 124 8.77 -3.78 -6.68
C VAL A 124 9.04 -4.63 -5.43
N SER A 125 10.03 -4.21 -4.65
CA SER A 125 10.35 -4.87 -3.39
C SER A 125 9.49 -4.31 -2.26
N LEU A 126 8.80 -5.19 -1.54
CA LEU A 126 7.98 -4.80 -0.40
C LEU A 126 8.81 -4.81 0.88
N VAL A 127 8.72 -3.70 1.61
CA VAL A 127 9.35 -3.51 2.93
C VAL A 127 8.24 -3.22 3.93
N LEU A 128 8.15 -4.03 4.98
CA LEU A 128 7.16 -3.85 6.05
C LEU A 128 7.84 -3.58 7.38
N ASP A 129 7.34 -2.60 8.12
CA ASP A 129 7.66 -2.47 9.54
C ASP A 129 7.08 -3.68 10.26
N PHE A 130 7.93 -4.46 10.93
CA PHE A 130 7.48 -5.68 11.58
C PHE A 130 6.39 -5.45 12.64
N ARG A 131 6.31 -4.24 13.22
CA ARG A 131 5.27 -3.89 14.18
C ARG A 131 3.86 -4.00 13.58
N LEU A 132 3.71 -3.88 12.26
CA LEU A 132 2.43 -4.08 11.60
C LEU A 132 1.91 -5.51 11.76
N MET A 133 2.81 -6.47 11.92
CA MET A 133 2.43 -7.88 12.11
C MET A 133 1.84 -8.17 13.48
N GLN A 134 1.89 -7.22 14.41
CA GLN A 134 1.30 -7.32 15.74
C GLN A 134 -0.11 -6.70 15.81
N ALA A 135 -0.55 -6.06 14.73
CA ALA A 135 -1.86 -5.45 14.66
C ALA A 135 -2.96 -6.50 14.54
N GLU A 136 -4.12 -6.24 15.14
CA GLU A 136 -5.29 -7.07 14.92
C GLU A 136 -5.89 -6.79 13.54
N ARG A 137 -5.88 -5.51 13.13
CA ARG A 137 -6.51 -5.07 11.90
C ARG A 137 -5.69 -3.95 11.26
N LEU A 138 -5.54 -4.04 9.95
CA LEU A 138 -4.83 -3.07 9.12
C LEU A 138 -5.80 -2.48 8.09
N TYR A 139 -5.61 -1.21 7.76
CA TYR A 139 -6.45 -0.48 6.81
C TYR A 139 -5.64 0.01 5.62
N PHE A 140 -6.11 -0.33 4.42
CA PHE A 140 -5.43 0.03 3.18
C PHE A 140 -6.42 0.49 2.13
N HIS A 141 -5.99 1.39 1.25
CA HIS A 141 -6.77 1.77 0.08
C HIS A 141 -6.77 0.65 -0.98
N PRO A 142 -7.95 0.28 -1.51
CA PRO A 142 -8.04 -0.72 -2.55
C PRO A 142 -7.91 -0.08 -3.95
N LEU A 143 -6.73 0.44 -4.29
CA LEU A 143 -6.36 1.02 -5.59
C LEU A 143 -7.02 2.38 -5.90
N VAL A 144 -7.88 2.85 -5.02
CA VAL A 144 -8.52 4.18 -5.07
C VAL A 144 -8.51 4.78 -3.67
N ASN A 145 -8.62 6.10 -3.57
CA ASN A 145 -8.46 6.80 -2.29
C ASN A 145 -9.77 7.24 -1.63
N ASP A 146 -10.90 6.83 -2.16
CA ASP A 146 -12.23 7.06 -1.58
C ASP A 146 -12.87 5.78 -1.01
N LEU A 147 -12.07 4.72 -0.90
CA LEU A 147 -12.41 3.48 -0.21
C LEU A 147 -11.25 3.08 0.69
N THR A 148 -11.57 2.38 1.77
CA THR A 148 -10.58 1.75 2.65
C THR A 148 -11.06 0.34 2.97
N LEU A 149 -10.16 -0.64 2.85
CA LEU A 149 -10.41 -2.00 3.29
C LEU A 149 -9.73 -2.26 4.62
N GLY A 150 -10.45 -2.89 5.54
CA GLY A 150 -9.87 -3.42 6.76
C GLY A 150 -9.60 -4.90 6.59
N VAL A 151 -8.38 -5.35 6.90
CA VAL A 151 -7.99 -6.76 6.83
C VAL A 151 -7.20 -7.16 8.07
N SER A 152 -7.22 -8.45 8.40
CA SER A 152 -6.34 -9.00 9.41
C SER A 152 -4.90 -9.13 8.88
N VAL A 153 -3.95 -9.33 9.79
CA VAL A 153 -2.56 -9.64 9.40
C VAL A 153 -2.52 -10.93 8.57
N ASP A 154 -3.30 -11.94 8.91
CA ASP A 154 -3.38 -13.17 8.12
C ASP A 154 -3.94 -12.90 6.72
N GLY A 155 -4.93 -12.02 6.60
CA GLY A 155 -5.44 -11.59 5.30
C GLY A 155 -4.38 -10.93 4.44
N LEU A 156 -3.57 -10.04 5.03
CA LEU A 156 -2.44 -9.44 4.33
C LEU A 156 -1.42 -10.50 3.90
N ARG A 157 -1.08 -11.44 4.76
CA ARG A 157 -0.14 -12.52 4.42
C ARG A 157 -0.64 -13.36 3.26
N ARG A 158 -1.92 -13.74 3.27
CA ARG A 158 -2.53 -14.49 2.16
C ARG A 158 -2.48 -13.71 0.86
N PHE A 159 -2.74 -12.41 0.90
CA PHE A 159 -2.62 -11.55 -0.28
C PHE A 159 -1.20 -11.56 -0.82
N LEU A 160 -0.20 -11.42 0.05
CA LEU A 160 1.20 -11.42 -0.37
C LEU A 160 1.63 -12.77 -0.96
N GLU A 161 1.14 -13.88 -0.42
CA GLU A 161 1.36 -15.20 -1.00
C GLU A 161 0.73 -15.30 -2.39
N MET A 162 -0.50 -14.80 -2.54
CA MET A 162 -1.23 -14.80 -3.81
C MET A 162 -0.48 -13.98 -4.87
N SER A 163 0.03 -12.81 -4.50
CA SER A 163 0.77 -11.94 -5.42
C SER A 163 2.22 -12.38 -5.64
N GLY A 164 2.73 -13.30 -4.81
CA GLY A 164 4.10 -13.80 -4.91
C GLY A 164 5.15 -12.85 -4.35
N HIS A 165 4.76 -11.90 -3.51
CA HIS A 165 5.68 -10.93 -2.91
C HIS A 165 6.05 -11.33 -1.49
N GLU A 166 7.35 -11.59 -1.28
CA GLU A 166 7.88 -11.87 0.04
C GLU A 166 8.37 -10.56 0.67
N PRO A 167 7.78 -10.14 1.81
CA PRO A 167 8.16 -8.86 2.40
C PRO A 167 9.51 -8.94 3.10
N ARG A 168 10.29 -7.86 2.98
CA ARG A 168 11.44 -7.63 3.83
C ARG A 168 10.95 -6.95 5.11
N MET A 169 11.13 -7.61 6.24
CA MET A 169 10.74 -7.06 7.54
C MET A 169 11.86 -6.19 8.09
N ILE A 170 11.52 -5.01 8.55
CA ILE A 170 12.47 -4.10 9.21
C ILE A 170 11.83 -3.51 10.46
N SER A 171 12.64 -2.91 11.29
CA SER A 171 12.21 -2.19 12.49
C SER A 171 12.45 -0.70 12.28
N LEU A 172 11.37 0.04 12.17
CA LEU A 172 11.43 1.50 11.95
C LEU A 172 11.25 2.30 13.23
#